data_b5286a67884ad729f4064d5142b17e01
#
_entry.id   b5286a67884ad729f4064d5142b17e01
#
_cell.length_a   1.000
_cell.length_b   1.000
_cell.length_c   1.000
_cell.angle_alpha   90.00
_cell.angle_beta   90.00
_cell.angle_gamma   90.00
#
_symmetry.space_group_name_H-M   'P 1'
#
loop_
_entity.id
_entity.type
_entity.pdbx_description
1 polymer ?
#
loop_
_entity_poly.entity_id
_entity_poly.type
_entity_poly.pdbx_seq_one_letter_code
_entity_poly.pdbx_strand_id
1 'polypeptide(L)'
;MRKWMILLAAVLMLLAGCGKEPAVAGLSNEEFHQYFAEDYARPVSNITEITEENGGLMLKTDLGAPITAMKDGTAVWAADIGWNYGYGRLALVQQEDCYLLYAHCSHVAVKTGDTLKQGDKIGEAGDTGHTEDGIRVGVYRFPLEDVALVTGADGTVSAFTVNGEVSGIGME
;
A
#
# COMPACT_ATOMS: atom_id res chain seq x y z
N MET A 1 8.71 34.59 -36.02
CA MET A 1 10.19 34.52 -36.04
C MET A 1 10.73 34.64 -34.64
N ARG A 2 11.64 33.76 -34.30
CA ARG A 2 12.53 33.54 -33.16
C ARG A 2 12.02 32.52 -32.11
N LYS A 3 12.50 31.29 -32.36
CA LYS A 3 12.59 30.15 -31.43
C LYS A 3 13.53 30.51 -30.29
N TRP A 4 13.10 30.30 -29.03
CA TRP A 4 14.00 30.29 -27.89
C TRP A 4 14.17 28.85 -27.46
N MET A 5 15.33 28.30 -27.79
CA MET A 5 15.84 27.08 -27.22
C MET A 5 16.31 27.37 -25.80
N ILE A 6 15.74 26.69 -24.83
CA ILE A 6 16.27 26.65 -23.47
C ILE A 6 17.30 25.53 -23.44
N LEU A 7 18.58 25.88 -23.35
CA LEU A 7 19.68 24.98 -23.10
C LEU A 7 19.61 24.49 -21.64
N LEU A 8 19.40 23.21 -21.45
CA LEU A 8 19.70 22.54 -20.18
C LEU A 8 21.23 22.41 -20.07
N ALA A 9 21.82 23.19 -19.19
CA ALA A 9 23.22 23.02 -18.80
C ALA A 9 23.32 21.85 -17.79
N ALA A 10 23.72 20.68 -18.26
CA ALA A 10 24.17 19.61 -17.40
C ALA A 10 25.54 19.97 -16.82
N VAL A 11 25.59 20.32 -15.55
CA VAL A 11 26.86 20.42 -14.81
C VAL A 11 27.25 19.04 -14.34
N LEU A 12 28.16 18.42 -15.07
CA LEU A 12 28.80 17.17 -14.70
C LEU A 12 29.92 17.49 -13.70
N MET A 13 29.67 17.32 -12.40
CA MET A 13 30.74 17.27 -11.40
C MET A 13 31.14 15.82 -11.13
N LEU A 14 32.22 15.41 -11.76
CA LEU A 14 32.99 14.24 -11.39
C LEU A 14 33.78 14.54 -10.11
N LEU A 15 33.33 13.99 -8.98
CA LEU A 15 34.16 13.78 -7.81
C LEU A 15 34.10 12.29 -7.47
N ALA A 16 35.20 11.61 -7.72
CA ALA A 16 35.44 10.25 -7.28
C ALA A 16 35.51 10.23 -5.73
N GLY A 17 34.57 9.53 -5.12
CA GLY A 17 34.54 9.27 -3.70
C GLY A 17 33.45 8.25 -3.39
N CYS A 18 33.83 7.09 -2.86
CA CYS A 18 33.07 5.92 -2.41
C CYS A 18 31.55 6.00 -2.58
N GLY A 19 31.04 5.26 -3.57
CA GLY A 19 29.66 5.34 -4.01
C GLY A 19 28.65 4.85 -2.98
N LYS A 20 27.95 5.80 -2.36
CA LYS A 20 26.55 5.63 -2.06
C LYS A 20 25.80 6.22 -3.24
N GLU A 21 25.02 5.42 -3.94
CA GLU A 21 24.03 5.94 -4.88
C GLU A 21 23.20 6.99 -4.14
N PRO A 22 22.92 8.16 -4.77
CA PRO A 22 22.06 9.13 -4.13
C PRO A 22 20.72 8.45 -3.84
N ALA A 23 20.28 8.50 -2.57
CA ALA A 23 18.98 7.98 -2.20
C ALA A 23 17.92 8.64 -3.10
N VAL A 24 17.07 7.84 -3.75
CA VAL A 24 15.98 8.36 -4.54
C VAL A 24 15.10 9.19 -3.61
N ALA A 25 14.90 10.46 -3.93
CA ALA A 25 14.03 11.31 -3.11
C ALA A 25 12.62 10.75 -3.18
N GLY A 26 12.00 10.52 -2.01
CA GLY A 26 10.62 10.07 -1.94
C GLY A 26 9.65 11.11 -2.50
N LEU A 27 8.46 10.66 -2.93
CA LEU A 27 7.40 11.52 -3.41
C LEU A 27 6.98 12.55 -2.34
N SER A 28 6.68 13.76 -2.76
CA SER A 28 6.12 14.81 -1.92
C SER A 28 4.67 14.48 -1.50
N ASN A 29 4.13 15.21 -0.52
CA ASN A 29 2.72 15.07 -0.15
C ASN A 29 1.79 15.48 -1.31
N GLU A 30 2.16 16.51 -2.09
CA GLU A 30 1.38 16.96 -3.25
C GLU A 30 1.28 15.84 -4.31
N GLU A 31 2.38 15.14 -4.60
CA GLU A 31 2.39 14.01 -5.53
C GLU A 31 1.58 12.83 -4.97
N PHE A 32 1.68 12.54 -3.67
CA PHE A 32 0.87 11.50 -3.03
C PHE A 32 -0.63 11.80 -3.14
N HIS A 33 -1.06 13.03 -2.90
CA HIS A 33 -2.46 13.45 -2.99
C HIS A 33 -3.01 13.59 -4.41
N GLN A 34 -2.21 13.31 -5.44
CA GLN A 34 -2.75 13.05 -6.78
C GLN A 34 -3.47 11.70 -6.90
N TYR A 35 -3.14 10.75 -6.01
CA TYR A 35 -3.72 9.41 -5.97
C TYR A 35 -4.73 9.24 -4.84
N PHE A 36 -4.56 9.98 -3.74
CA PHE A 36 -5.40 9.87 -2.53
C PHE A 36 -5.98 11.23 -2.15
N ALA A 37 -7.22 11.23 -1.64
CA ALA A 37 -7.83 12.45 -1.11
C ALA A 37 -7.02 13.06 0.04
N GLU A 38 -7.17 14.36 0.26
CA GLU A 38 -6.38 15.17 1.20
C GLU A 38 -6.48 14.71 2.67
N ASP A 39 -7.58 14.04 3.03
CA ASP A 39 -7.82 13.51 4.37
C ASP A 39 -7.17 12.14 4.64
N TYR A 40 -6.52 11.54 3.63
CA TYR A 40 -5.71 10.33 3.80
C TYR A 40 -4.27 10.68 4.21
N ALA A 41 -3.81 10.09 5.32
CA ALA A 41 -2.39 10.13 5.68
C ALA A 41 -1.56 9.17 4.82
N ARG A 42 -0.28 9.46 4.67
CA ARG A 42 0.66 8.55 3.99
C ARG A 42 0.82 7.27 4.82
N PRO A 43 0.64 6.07 4.22
CA PRO A 43 0.79 4.83 4.97
C PRO A 43 2.25 4.50 5.28
N VAL A 44 3.21 4.98 4.49
CA VAL A 44 4.66 4.85 4.73
C VAL A 44 5.37 6.18 4.48
N SER A 45 6.47 6.42 5.18
CA SER A 45 7.18 7.71 5.13
C SER A 45 7.92 7.93 3.81
N ASN A 46 8.59 6.89 3.28
CA ASN A 46 9.36 6.96 2.05
C ASN A 46 8.65 6.20 0.92
N ILE A 47 7.91 6.93 0.07
CA ILE A 47 7.30 6.39 -1.15
C ILE A 47 8.11 6.90 -2.32
N THR A 48 8.79 6.01 -3.04
CA THR A 48 9.63 6.37 -4.18
C THR A 48 8.90 6.34 -5.51
N GLU A 49 7.81 5.56 -5.59
CA GLU A 49 6.99 5.40 -6.78
C GLU A 49 5.58 4.94 -6.39
N ILE A 50 4.58 5.36 -7.14
CA ILE A 50 3.21 4.82 -7.06
C ILE A 50 2.83 4.33 -8.45
N THR A 51 2.45 3.05 -8.54
CA THR A 51 1.93 2.44 -9.78
C THR A 51 0.53 1.87 -9.53
N GLU A 52 -0.28 1.78 -10.57
CA GLU A 52 -1.59 1.15 -10.53
C GLU A 52 -1.47 -0.28 -11.09
N GLU A 53 -1.76 -1.27 -10.25
CA GLU A 53 -1.66 -2.69 -10.60
C GLU A 53 -2.82 -3.46 -9.98
N ASN A 54 -3.44 -4.35 -10.75
CA ASN A 54 -4.50 -5.26 -10.27
C ASN A 54 -5.65 -4.56 -9.52
N GLY A 55 -5.99 -3.33 -9.92
CA GLY A 55 -7.05 -2.53 -9.29
C GLY A 55 -6.67 -1.88 -7.96
N GLY A 56 -5.40 -1.89 -7.59
CA GLY A 56 -4.85 -1.22 -6.41
C GLY A 56 -3.70 -0.28 -6.76
N LEU A 57 -3.26 0.47 -5.78
CA LEU A 57 -2.08 1.34 -5.86
C LEU A 57 -0.91 0.67 -5.14
N MET A 58 0.18 0.45 -5.87
CA MET A 58 1.41 -0.11 -5.33
C MET A 58 2.37 1.03 -4.96
N LEU A 59 2.65 1.17 -3.67
CA LEU A 59 3.53 2.18 -3.12
C LEU A 59 4.90 1.56 -2.87
N LYS A 60 5.87 1.84 -3.73
CA LYS A 60 7.24 1.34 -3.60
C LYS A 60 7.95 2.05 -2.45
N THR A 61 8.56 1.27 -1.56
CA THR A 61 9.18 1.76 -0.33
C THR A 61 10.31 0.82 0.12
N ASP A 62 10.86 1.06 1.31
CA ASP A 62 11.91 0.23 1.88
C ASP A 62 11.34 -1.01 2.60
N LEU A 63 12.07 -2.14 2.58
CA LEU A 63 11.70 -3.34 3.33
C LEU A 63 11.62 -3.02 4.82
N GLY A 64 10.53 -3.46 5.46
CA GLY A 64 10.30 -3.24 6.88
C GLY A 64 9.88 -1.81 7.24
N ALA A 65 9.65 -0.94 6.25
CA ALA A 65 9.10 0.40 6.52
C ALA A 65 7.78 0.27 7.28
N PRO A 66 7.59 1.00 8.41
CA PRO A 66 6.35 0.95 9.17
C PRO A 66 5.16 1.39 8.30
N ILE A 67 4.12 0.54 8.24
CA ILE A 67 2.85 0.87 7.61
C ILE A 67 1.91 1.42 8.68
N THR A 68 1.31 2.56 8.42
CA THR A 68 0.36 3.21 9.33
C THR A 68 -1.01 3.39 8.69
N ALA A 69 -2.05 3.44 9.52
CA ALA A 69 -3.42 3.62 9.08
C ALA A 69 -3.60 4.98 8.38
N MET A 70 -4.13 4.96 7.16
CA MET A 70 -4.36 6.15 6.36
C MET A 70 -5.55 6.97 6.87
N LYS A 71 -6.48 6.33 7.54
CA LYS A 71 -7.66 6.92 8.21
C LYS A 71 -8.07 6.08 9.43
N ASP A 72 -8.97 6.63 10.24
CA ASP A 72 -9.64 5.88 11.32
C ASP A 72 -10.43 4.71 10.75
N GLY A 73 -10.47 3.59 11.48
CA GLY A 73 -11.23 2.42 11.06
C GLY A 73 -11.11 1.24 12.02
N THR A 74 -11.63 0.10 11.60
CA THR A 74 -11.54 -1.18 12.34
C THR A 74 -10.90 -2.23 11.44
N ALA A 75 -9.87 -2.92 11.93
CA ALA A 75 -9.29 -4.05 11.23
C ALA A 75 -10.29 -5.22 11.25
N VAL A 76 -10.95 -5.48 10.15
CA VAL A 76 -11.94 -6.55 10.04
C VAL A 76 -11.34 -7.87 9.62
N TRP A 77 -10.16 -7.87 9.02
CA TRP A 77 -9.35 -9.04 8.75
C TRP A 77 -7.87 -8.67 8.80
N ALA A 78 -7.11 -9.36 9.65
CA ALA A 78 -5.66 -9.24 9.75
C ALA A 78 -5.03 -10.63 9.61
N ALA A 79 -4.13 -10.81 8.64
CA ALA A 79 -3.48 -12.08 8.34
C ALA A 79 -1.96 -11.87 8.21
N ASP A 80 -1.21 -12.33 9.25
CA ASP A 80 0.26 -12.27 9.27
C ASP A 80 0.92 -13.53 8.70
N ILE A 81 0.14 -14.38 8.02
CA ILE A 81 0.60 -15.59 7.35
C ILE A 81 -0.21 -15.83 6.07
N GLY A 82 0.36 -16.63 5.15
CA GLY A 82 -0.36 -17.17 4.01
C GLY A 82 -0.27 -16.34 2.74
N TRP A 83 -0.77 -16.95 1.67
CA TRP A 83 -0.86 -16.35 0.33
C TRP A 83 -2.02 -15.37 0.21
N ASN A 84 -3.11 -15.66 0.94
CA ASN A 84 -4.33 -14.82 1.04
C ASN A 84 -4.80 -14.31 -0.32
N TYR A 85 -5.03 -15.21 -1.26
CA TYR A 85 -5.51 -14.91 -2.62
C TYR A 85 -4.60 -13.92 -3.40
N GLY A 86 -3.28 -14.01 -3.18
CA GLY A 86 -2.30 -13.16 -3.83
C GLY A 86 -1.98 -11.86 -3.10
N TYR A 87 -2.76 -11.45 -2.11
CA TYR A 87 -2.48 -10.25 -1.30
C TYR A 87 -1.32 -10.43 -0.32
N GLY A 88 -0.91 -11.68 -0.05
CA GLY A 88 0.11 -11.99 0.95
C GLY A 88 -0.36 -11.69 2.37
N ARG A 89 0.54 -11.21 3.23
CA ARG A 89 0.17 -10.72 4.56
C ARG A 89 -0.56 -9.39 4.41
N LEU A 90 -1.70 -9.27 5.09
CA LEU A 90 -2.62 -8.18 4.85
C LEU A 90 -3.35 -7.70 6.11
N ALA A 91 -3.83 -6.47 6.04
CA ALA A 91 -4.87 -5.94 6.92
C ALA A 91 -5.99 -5.29 6.10
N LEU A 92 -7.21 -5.78 6.24
CA LEU A 92 -8.40 -5.17 5.67
C LEU A 92 -9.06 -4.31 6.76
N VAL A 93 -9.14 -3.02 6.51
CA VAL A 93 -9.64 -2.03 7.47
C VAL A 93 -10.94 -1.42 6.95
N GLN A 94 -12.02 -1.60 7.70
CA GLN A 94 -13.29 -0.94 7.44
C GLN A 94 -13.24 0.50 7.94
N GLN A 95 -13.53 1.43 7.06
CA GLN A 95 -13.66 2.87 7.34
C GLN A 95 -15.14 3.28 7.27
N GLU A 96 -15.43 4.56 7.40
CA GLU A 96 -16.79 5.10 7.36
C GLU A 96 -17.48 4.85 6.02
N ASP A 97 -16.74 4.99 4.90
CA ASP A 97 -17.26 4.98 3.53
C ASP A 97 -16.71 3.85 2.64
N CYS A 98 -15.70 3.12 3.11
CA CYS A 98 -15.06 2.07 2.30
C CYS A 98 -14.29 1.07 3.15
N TYR A 99 -13.79 0.01 2.49
CA TYR A 99 -12.71 -0.81 3.00
C TYR A 99 -11.39 -0.39 2.36
N LEU A 100 -10.32 -0.29 3.18
CA LEU A 100 -8.94 -0.24 2.70
C LEU A 100 -8.22 -1.53 3.03
N LEU A 101 -7.63 -2.14 2.01
CA LEU A 101 -6.75 -3.30 2.16
C LEU A 101 -5.31 -2.85 2.04
N TYR A 102 -4.50 -3.17 3.05
CA TYR A 102 -3.05 -3.04 3.04
C TYR A 102 -2.45 -4.41 2.78
N ALA A 103 -1.81 -4.58 1.63
CA ALA A 103 -1.32 -5.87 1.14
C ALA A 103 0.21 -5.91 1.05
N HIS A 104 0.76 -7.11 0.83
CA HIS A 104 2.17 -7.40 0.62
C HIS A 104 3.07 -7.10 1.83
N CYS A 105 2.50 -7.07 3.03
CA CYS A 105 3.25 -6.81 4.26
C CYS A 105 4.31 -7.89 4.51
N SER A 106 5.45 -7.50 5.09
CA SER A 106 6.41 -8.46 5.70
C SER A 106 5.95 -8.92 7.08
N HIS A 107 5.21 -8.07 7.78
CA HIS A 107 4.62 -8.34 9.08
C HIS A 107 3.32 -7.52 9.27
N VAL A 108 2.31 -8.12 9.92
CA VAL A 108 1.07 -7.46 10.31
C VAL A 108 1.01 -7.40 11.83
N ALA A 109 0.98 -6.19 12.38
CA ALA A 109 1.03 -5.95 13.83
C ALA A 109 -0.34 -5.86 14.50
N VAL A 110 -1.40 -5.60 13.72
CA VAL A 110 -2.78 -5.49 14.20
C VAL A 110 -3.47 -6.85 14.20
N LYS A 111 -4.58 -6.93 14.92
CA LYS A 111 -5.45 -8.12 15.00
C LYS A 111 -6.83 -7.77 14.47
N THR A 112 -7.54 -8.78 13.97
CA THR A 112 -8.96 -8.65 13.64
C THR A 112 -9.74 -8.19 14.87
N GLY A 113 -10.50 -7.10 14.71
CA GLY A 113 -11.26 -6.43 15.76
C GLY A 113 -10.60 -5.18 16.33
N ASP A 114 -9.32 -4.92 16.04
CA ASP A 114 -8.63 -3.71 16.53
C ASP A 114 -9.24 -2.45 15.93
N THR A 115 -9.52 -1.46 16.78
CA THR A 115 -9.88 -0.10 16.35
C THR A 115 -8.62 0.71 16.13
N LEU A 116 -8.54 1.36 14.98
CA LEU A 116 -7.37 2.12 14.54
C LEU A 116 -7.71 3.60 14.41
N LYS A 117 -6.77 4.44 14.82
CA LYS A 117 -6.72 5.86 14.48
C LYS A 117 -5.77 6.11 13.33
N GLN A 118 -6.00 7.18 12.57
CA GLN A 118 -5.07 7.62 11.56
C GLN A 118 -3.66 7.75 12.15
N GLY A 119 -2.67 7.11 11.52
CA GLY A 119 -1.29 7.08 11.98
C GLY A 119 -0.93 5.90 12.88
N ASP A 120 -1.90 5.10 13.36
CA ASP A 120 -1.60 3.89 14.14
C ASP A 120 -0.86 2.85 13.28
N LYS A 121 0.11 2.14 13.86
CA LYS A 121 0.88 1.12 13.16
C LYS A 121 0.00 -0.07 12.79
N ILE A 122 0.00 -0.41 11.49
CA ILE A 122 -0.67 -1.61 10.94
C ILE A 122 0.31 -2.78 10.82
N GLY A 123 1.52 -2.52 10.31
CA GLY A 123 2.51 -3.56 10.04
C GLY A 123 3.78 -3.00 9.43
N GLU A 124 4.41 -3.78 8.58
CA GLU A 124 5.67 -3.45 7.92
C GLU A 124 5.62 -3.84 6.44
N ALA A 125 6.18 -2.99 5.57
CA ALA A 125 6.23 -3.20 4.14
C ALA A 125 7.07 -4.41 3.75
N GLY A 126 6.66 -5.13 2.72
CA GLY A 126 7.33 -6.33 2.25
C GLY A 126 7.09 -6.64 0.78
N ASP A 127 7.17 -7.93 0.46
CA ASP A 127 7.02 -8.49 -0.88
C ASP A 127 6.20 -9.81 -0.86
N THR A 128 5.39 -10.02 0.16
CA THR A 128 4.59 -11.25 0.29
C THR A 128 3.41 -11.24 -0.68
N GLY A 129 2.95 -12.43 -1.07
CA GLY A 129 1.87 -12.60 -2.02
C GLY A 129 2.33 -12.43 -3.48
N HIS A 130 1.40 -12.03 -4.35
CA HIS A 130 1.67 -11.80 -5.77
C HIS A 130 2.19 -10.37 -5.98
N THR A 131 3.50 -10.23 -6.12
CA THR A 131 4.17 -8.96 -6.43
C THR A 131 5.08 -9.14 -7.63
N GLU A 132 5.13 -8.17 -8.54
CA GLU A 132 5.99 -8.28 -9.71
C GLU A 132 7.43 -7.85 -9.40
N ASP A 133 7.64 -6.70 -8.72
CA ASP A 133 8.98 -6.17 -8.47
C ASP A 133 9.13 -5.44 -7.13
N GLY A 134 9.97 -5.99 -6.26
CA GLY A 134 10.51 -5.31 -5.09
C GLY A 134 9.52 -5.05 -3.95
N ILE A 135 9.99 -4.27 -2.99
CA ILE A 135 9.27 -3.99 -1.74
C ILE A 135 8.23 -2.91 -1.97
N ARG A 136 7.00 -3.21 -1.57
CA ARG A 136 5.85 -2.31 -1.75
C ARG A 136 4.79 -2.48 -0.66
N VAL A 137 3.88 -1.53 -0.60
CA VAL A 137 2.60 -1.66 0.08
C VAL A 137 1.52 -1.56 -0.98
N GLY A 138 0.71 -2.60 -1.13
CA GLY A 138 -0.49 -2.55 -1.95
C GLY A 138 -1.62 -1.90 -1.16
N VAL A 139 -2.24 -0.86 -1.71
CA VAL A 139 -3.42 -0.20 -1.14
C VAL A 139 -4.59 -0.36 -2.10
N TYR A 140 -5.61 -1.10 -1.67
CA TYR A 140 -6.82 -1.34 -2.45
C TYR A 140 -8.02 -0.73 -1.71
N ARG A 141 -8.86 -0.03 -2.45
CA ARG A 141 -10.08 0.59 -1.92
C ARG A 141 -11.31 -0.09 -2.52
N PHE A 142 -12.21 -0.53 -1.64
CA PHE A 142 -13.46 -1.16 -2.05
C PHE A 142 -14.65 -0.43 -1.41
N PRO A 143 -15.74 -0.13 -2.16
CA PRO A 143 -16.98 0.39 -1.60
C PRO A 143 -17.55 -0.57 -0.55
N LEU A 144 -18.20 -0.03 0.49
CA LEU A 144 -18.76 -0.86 1.58
C LEU A 144 -19.81 -1.85 1.07
N GLU A 145 -20.65 -1.42 0.15
CA GLU A 145 -21.74 -2.21 -0.43
C GLU A 145 -21.28 -3.39 -1.28
N ASP A 146 -20.06 -3.32 -1.79
CA ASP A 146 -19.52 -4.35 -2.69
C ASP A 146 -18.85 -5.50 -1.92
N VAL A 147 -18.48 -5.29 -0.65
CA VAL A 147 -17.67 -6.22 0.12
C VAL A 147 -18.51 -7.04 1.09
N ALA A 148 -18.32 -8.37 1.08
CA ALA A 148 -18.80 -9.26 2.12
C ALA A 148 -17.65 -10.10 2.67
N LEU A 149 -17.54 -10.19 4.00
CA LEU A 149 -16.54 -11.00 4.67
C LEU A 149 -16.94 -12.47 4.65
N VAL A 150 -15.98 -13.35 4.34
CA VAL A 150 -16.16 -14.81 4.43
C VAL A 150 -15.60 -15.27 5.75
N THR A 151 -16.47 -15.78 6.62
CA THR A 151 -16.10 -16.23 7.97
C THR A 151 -16.26 -17.74 8.11
N GLY A 152 -15.34 -18.37 8.81
CA GLY A 152 -15.46 -19.76 9.24
C GLY A 152 -16.51 -19.94 10.35
N ALA A 153 -16.78 -21.20 10.71
CA ALA A 153 -17.72 -21.54 11.79
C ALA A 153 -17.29 -21.01 13.17
N ASP A 154 -16.01 -20.75 13.34
CA ASP A 154 -15.40 -20.16 14.54
C ASP A 154 -15.42 -18.61 14.55
N GLY A 155 -15.99 -17.99 13.51
CA GLY A 155 -16.05 -16.54 13.36
C GLY A 155 -14.77 -15.91 12.79
N THR A 156 -13.74 -16.70 12.45
CA THR A 156 -12.51 -16.16 11.82
C THR A 156 -12.78 -15.76 10.38
N VAL A 157 -12.29 -14.59 9.99
CA VAL A 157 -12.33 -14.13 8.60
C VAL A 157 -11.21 -14.83 7.83
N SER A 158 -11.55 -15.45 6.69
CA SER A 158 -10.62 -16.21 5.85
C SER A 158 -10.50 -15.66 4.43
N ALA A 159 -11.45 -14.83 4.01
CA ALA A 159 -11.49 -14.17 2.70
C ALA A 159 -12.49 -13.02 2.73
N PHE A 160 -12.60 -12.31 1.63
CA PHE A 160 -13.70 -11.40 1.35
C PHE A 160 -14.12 -11.52 -0.11
N THR A 161 -15.35 -11.15 -0.39
CA THR A 161 -15.86 -11.06 -1.77
C THR A 161 -16.05 -9.60 -2.15
N VAL A 162 -15.89 -9.31 -3.44
CA VAL A 162 -16.26 -8.04 -4.04
C VAL A 162 -17.31 -8.35 -5.11
N ASN A 163 -18.49 -7.75 -5.02
CA ASN A 163 -19.64 -8.05 -5.90
C ASN A 163 -19.98 -9.55 -5.95
N GLY A 164 -19.80 -10.27 -4.84
CA GLY A 164 -20.10 -11.69 -4.70
C GLY A 164 -19.00 -12.66 -5.18
N GLU A 165 -17.92 -12.17 -5.75
CA GLU A 165 -16.77 -12.98 -6.16
C GLU A 165 -15.62 -12.86 -5.17
N VAL A 166 -14.94 -13.97 -4.86
CA VAL A 166 -13.78 -13.96 -3.96
C VAL A 166 -12.71 -13.03 -4.54
N SER A 167 -12.31 -12.03 -3.76
CA SER A 167 -11.29 -11.07 -4.19
C SER A 167 -9.89 -11.65 -4.07
N GLY A 168 -9.08 -11.48 -5.12
CA GLY A 168 -7.71 -11.98 -5.16
C GLY A 168 -6.92 -11.44 -6.35
N ILE A 169 -5.61 -11.66 -6.33
CA ILE A 169 -4.66 -11.26 -7.37
C ILE A 169 -4.09 -12.53 -8.00
N GLY A 170 -3.99 -12.57 -9.34
CA GLY A 170 -3.39 -13.70 -10.05
C GLY A 170 -4.19 -15.01 -9.94
N MET A 171 -5.50 -14.91 -9.82
CA MET A 171 -6.44 -16.03 -9.77
C MET A 171 -7.05 -16.27 -11.16
N GLU A 172 -6.23 -16.39 -12.22
CA GLU A 172 -6.66 -16.83 -13.55
C GLU A 172 -6.66 -18.35 -13.68
#